data_3099f211def1fa44793fcb99ce7e95b3
#
_entry.id   3099f211def1fa44793fcb99ce7e95b3
#
_cell.length_a   1.000
_cell.length_b   1.000
_cell.length_c   1.000
_cell.angle_alpha   90.00
_cell.angle_beta   90.00
_cell.angle_gamma   90.00
#
_symmetry.space_group_name_H-M   'P 1'
#
loop_
_entity.id
_entity.type
_entity.pdbx_description
1 polymer ?
#
loop_
_entity_poly.entity_id
_entity_poly.type
_entity_poly.pdbx_seq_one_letter_code
_entity_poly.pdbx_strand_id
1 'polypeptide(L)'
;MSWPIPTALFLAAFTLLPPTLPAADIYDTASRTSQPDKFLSAPGLIKGGLFMQGSKKRFEGANELNLESYQTRLEIAPSEVSLIRIREPQPNDQITLKFTLKNESDKGSTLYFPTSQRCEAIIRDSEGKVIYTWSEDYEFAPDAGYSYLNAGEHLNYQITIPYQALRGKIPVGESTITASLVNYPQLRAEMPLRIQP
;
A
#
# COMPACT_ATOMS: atom_id res chain seq x y z
N MET A 1 40.42 3.90 61.42
CA MET A 1 40.53 4.32 60.02
C MET A 1 39.98 3.19 59.15
N SER A 2 38.73 3.26 58.76
CA SER A 2 38.01 2.27 57.95
C SER A 2 37.74 2.84 56.57
N TRP A 3 38.17 2.14 55.54
CA TRP A 3 37.96 2.49 54.14
C TRP A 3 36.65 1.90 53.65
N PRO A 4 35.84 2.62 52.87
CA PRO A 4 34.62 2.08 52.33
C PRO A 4 34.91 1.29 51.03
N ILE A 5 34.19 0.20 50.89
CA ILE A 5 34.17 -0.71 49.72
C ILE A 5 33.39 -0.04 48.60
N PRO A 6 33.84 -0.02 47.32
CA PRO A 6 33.04 0.48 46.21
C PRO A 6 32.01 -0.56 45.78
N THR A 7 30.75 -0.13 45.76
CA THR A 7 29.62 -0.87 45.25
C THR A 7 29.70 -0.95 43.73
N ALA A 8 29.84 -2.15 43.20
CA ALA A 8 29.84 -2.41 41.78
C ALA A 8 28.42 -2.19 41.20
N LEU A 9 28.29 -1.23 40.31
CA LEU A 9 27.09 -0.95 39.55
C LEU A 9 26.98 -1.95 38.40
N PHE A 10 26.07 -2.93 38.51
CA PHE A 10 25.69 -3.81 37.38
C PHE A 10 24.89 -3.01 36.38
N LEU A 11 25.50 -2.69 35.24
CA LEU A 11 24.83 -2.14 34.08
C LEU A 11 24.15 -3.32 33.34
N ALA A 12 22.86 -3.47 33.52
CA ALA A 12 22.06 -4.37 32.72
C ALA A 12 21.93 -3.77 31.29
N ALA A 13 22.61 -4.38 30.33
CA ALA A 13 22.44 -4.07 28.93
C ALA A 13 21.06 -4.61 28.48
N PHE A 14 20.08 -3.74 28.43
CA PHE A 14 18.83 -4.00 27.72
C PHE A 14 19.14 -3.96 26.22
N THR A 15 19.24 -5.12 25.61
CA THR A 15 19.17 -5.26 24.16
C THR A 15 17.74 -4.95 23.74
N LEU A 16 17.50 -3.73 23.29
CA LEU A 16 16.28 -3.34 22.60
C LEU A 16 16.26 -4.09 21.26
N LEU A 17 15.44 -5.13 21.17
CA LEU A 17 15.01 -5.69 19.89
C LEU A 17 14.29 -4.56 19.12
N PRO A 18 14.55 -4.38 17.81
CA PRO A 18 13.81 -3.42 17.03
C PRO A 18 12.33 -3.82 17.04
N PRO A 19 11.40 -2.84 17.10
CA PRO A 19 9.98 -3.12 16.99
C PRO A 19 9.72 -3.79 15.64
N THR A 20 9.17 -5.00 15.67
CA THR A 20 8.59 -5.63 14.48
C THR A 20 7.47 -4.71 14.02
N LEU A 21 7.64 -4.09 12.85
CA LEU A 21 6.58 -3.33 12.19
C LEU A 21 5.38 -4.25 11.99
N PRO A 22 4.17 -3.81 12.33
CA PRO A 22 2.98 -4.60 12.07
C PRO A 22 2.85 -4.80 10.55
N ALA A 23 2.51 -6.02 10.15
CA ALA A 23 2.15 -6.31 8.77
C ALA A 23 1.14 -5.25 8.27
N ALA A 24 1.39 -4.71 7.08
CA ALA A 24 0.49 -3.73 6.50
C ALA A 24 -0.90 -4.35 6.37
N ASP A 25 -1.83 -3.92 7.22
CA ASP A 25 -3.24 -4.25 7.07
C ASP A 25 -3.76 -3.52 5.82
N ILE A 26 -3.61 -4.17 4.68
CA ILE A 26 -4.25 -3.76 3.45
C ILE A 26 -5.71 -4.16 3.59
N TYR A 27 -6.50 -3.30 4.25
CA TYR A 27 -7.94 -3.48 4.29
C TYR A 27 -8.50 -3.18 2.90
N ASP A 28 -8.78 -4.27 2.17
CA ASP A 28 -9.70 -4.23 1.04
C ASP A 28 -11.11 -4.03 1.62
N THR A 29 -11.45 -2.78 1.92
CA THR A 29 -12.82 -2.40 2.26
C THR A 29 -13.63 -2.25 0.97
N ALA A 30 -13.75 -3.37 0.25
CA ALA A 30 -14.85 -3.49 -0.68
C ALA A 30 -16.13 -3.41 0.15
N SER A 31 -16.95 -2.38 -0.10
CA SER A 31 -18.31 -2.30 0.43
C SER A 31 -19.10 -3.47 -0.15
N ARG A 32 -18.94 -4.65 0.44
CA ARG A 32 -19.75 -5.82 0.12
C ARG A 32 -21.15 -5.61 0.67
N THR A 33 -22.00 -5.01 -0.12
CA THR A 33 -23.41 -5.34 -0.05
C THR A 33 -23.59 -6.65 -0.79
N SER A 34 -23.82 -7.70 0.01
CA SER A 34 -24.44 -8.99 -0.31
C SER A 34 -23.72 -9.97 -1.25
N GLN A 35 -23.43 -10.99 -0.63
CA GLN A 35 -23.24 -12.43 -0.88
C GLN A 35 -21.79 -12.89 -0.92
N PRO A 36 -21.33 -13.46 0.19
CA PRO A 36 -20.16 -14.31 0.21
C PRO A 36 -20.54 -15.69 -0.36
N ASP A 37 -19.57 -16.35 -0.95
CA ASP A 37 -19.42 -17.80 -0.86
C ASP A 37 -20.09 -18.71 -1.89
N LYS A 38 -20.52 -18.24 -3.03
CA LYS A 38 -20.92 -19.20 -4.09
C LYS A 38 -19.83 -19.62 -5.07
N PHE A 39 -18.64 -19.02 -4.99
CA PHE A 39 -17.55 -19.37 -5.93
C PHE A 39 -16.43 -20.25 -5.35
N LEU A 40 -16.46 -20.55 -4.04
CA LEU A 40 -15.42 -21.40 -3.41
C LEU A 40 -15.84 -22.84 -3.15
N SER A 41 -17.03 -23.25 -3.53
CA SER A 41 -17.49 -24.61 -3.34
C SER A 41 -17.94 -25.29 -4.64
N ALA A 42 -17.03 -25.43 -5.60
CA ALA A 42 -17.12 -26.45 -6.61
C ALA A 42 -16.18 -27.60 -6.22
N PRO A 43 -16.68 -28.66 -5.55
CA PRO A 43 -15.86 -29.82 -5.30
C PRO A 43 -15.65 -30.55 -6.63
N GLY A 44 -14.43 -30.61 -7.11
CA GLY A 44 -14.11 -31.50 -8.22
C GLY A 44 -13.14 -31.01 -9.28
N LEU A 45 -12.51 -29.85 -9.13
CA LEU A 45 -11.60 -29.33 -10.17
C LEU A 45 -10.13 -29.27 -9.72
N ILE A 46 -9.67 -30.28 -8.99
CA ILE A 46 -8.24 -30.48 -8.70
C ILE A 46 -7.78 -31.71 -9.47
N LYS A 47 -7.60 -31.57 -10.77
CA LYS A 47 -6.66 -32.42 -11.53
C LYS A 47 -5.81 -31.48 -12.39
N GLY A 48 -4.52 -31.47 -12.05
CA GLY A 48 -3.49 -30.50 -12.39
C GLY A 48 -3.12 -30.35 -13.87
N GLY A 49 -4.04 -29.99 -14.72
CA GLY A 49 -3.75 -29.61 -16.11
C GLY A 49 -4.70 -28.53 -16.63
N LEU A 50 -5.93 -28.52 -16.15
CA LEU A 50 -6.93 -27.54 -16.60
C LEU A 50 -6.80 -26.17 -15.93
N PHE A 51 -6.14 -26.12 -14.78
CA PHE A 51 -5.97 -24.89 -14.00
C PHE A 51 -5.04 -23.89 -14.71
N MET A 52 -4.00 -24.39 -15.38
CA MET A 52 -3.08 -23.54 -16.14
C MET A 52 -3.71 -22.92 -17.39
N GLN A 53 -4.57 -23.68 -18.08
CA GLN A 53 -5.24 -23.18 -19.29
C GLN A 53 -6.37 -22.21 -18.99
N GLY A 54 -7.09 -22.40 -17.87
CA GLY A 54 -8.09 -21.45 -17.37
C GLY A 54 -7.48 -20.16 -16.85
N SER A 55 -6.33 -20.23 -16.20
CA SER A 55 -5.55 -19.06 -15.76
C SER A 55 -5.08 -18.23 -16.95
N LYS A 56 -4.54 -18.88 -18.00
CA LYS A 56 -4.00 -18.18 -19.16
C LYS A 56 -5.08 -17.41 -19.93
N LYS A 57 -6.27 -17.99 -20.12
CA LYS A 57 -7.40 -17.30 -20.78
C LYS A 57 -7.95 -16.15 -19.94
N ARG A 58 -7.96 -16.27 -18.60
CA ARG A 58 -8.35 -15.16 -17.72
C ARG A 58 -7.30 -14.06 -17.70
N PHE A 59 -6.03 -14.40 -17.84
CA PHE A 59 -4.93 -13.47 -17.97
C PHE A 59 -5.01 -12.65 -19.26
N GLU A 60 -5.28 -13.31 -20.38
CA GLU A 60 -5.43 -12.65 -21.67
C GLU A 60 -6.63 -11.69 -21.66
N GLY A 61 -7.75 -12.07 -21.05
CA GLY A 61 -8.90 -11.19 -20.87
C GLY A 61 -8.69 -10.04 -19.87
N ALA A 62 -7.85 -10.23 -18.86
CA ALA A 62 -7.49 -9.16 -17.92
C ALA A 62 -6.57 -8.11 -18.56
N ASN A 63 -5.81 -8.49 -19.59
CA ASN A 63 -4.94 -7.56 -20.34
C ASN A 63 -5.70 -6.76 -21.42
N GLU A 64 -6.93 -7.12 -21.72
CA GLU A 64 -7.82 -6.38 -22.63
C GLU A 64 -8.74 -5.40 -21.93
N LEU A 65 -8.45 -5.07 -20.65
CA LEU A 65 -9.22 -4.08 -19.90
C LEU A 65 -9.14 -2.73 -20.61
N ASN A 66 -10.30 -2.14 -20.89
CA ASN A 66 -10.35 -0.74 -21.31
C ASN A 66 -10.04 0.16 -20.10
N LEU A 67 -8.77 0.53 -19.95
CA LEU A 67 -8.31 1.34 -18.82
C LEU A 67 -8.91 2.75 -18.80
N GLU A 68 -9.38 3.26 -19.91
CA GLU A 68 -10.03 4.56 -20.04
C GLU A 68 -11.42 4.60 -19.35
N SER A 69 -12.02 3.43 -19.12
CA SER A 69 -13.30 3.32 -18.41
C SER A 69 -13.17 3.30 -16.88
N TYR A 70 -11.98 3.56 -16.37
CA TYR A 70 -11.76 3.65 -14.92
C TYR A 70 -11.45 5.07 -14.50
N GLN A 71 -12.09 5.51 -13.43
CA GLN A 71 -11.75 6.73 -12.74
C GLN A 71 -10.91 6.43 -11.51
N THR A 72 -9.82 7.17 -11.33
CA THR A 72 -8.97 7.10 -10.14
C THR A 72 -9.07 8.38 -9.33
N ARG A 73 -9.01 8.26 -8.01
CA ARG A 73 -8.98 9.38 -7.07
C ARG A 73 -8.01 9.09 -5.95
N LEU A 74 -7.26 10.11 -5.53
CA LEU A 74 -6.37 10.05 -4.38
C LEU A 74 -6.77 11.14 -3.38
N GLU A 75 -6.88 10.77 -2.11
CA GLU A 75 -7.04 11.67 -0.97
C GLU A 75 -5.86 11.46 -0.03
N ILE A 76 -5.33 12.56 0.51
CA ILE A 76 -4.16 12.56 1.40
C ILE A 76 -4.52 13.27 2.70
N ALA A 77 -4.14 12.68 3.82
CA ALA A 77 -4.31 13.28 5.15
C ALA A 77 -3.08 12.98 6.03
N PRO A 78 -2.37 13.99 6.52
CA PRO A 78 -2.41 15.40 6.12
C PRO A 78 -1.73 15.63 4.77
N SER A 79 -2.11 16.69 4.05
CA SER A 79 -1.47 17.15 2.81
C SER A 79 -0.32 18.13 3.05
N GLU A 80 -0.20 18.65 4.27
CA GLU A 80 0.89 19.51 4.72
C GLU A 80 1.51 18.92 5.99
N VAL A 81 2.83 18.83 6.02
CA VAL A 81 3.58 18.22 7.13
C VAL A 81 4.79 19.07 7.48
N SER A 82 5.05 19.28 8.78
CA SER A 82 6.26 19.94 9.22
C SER A 82 7.46 18.99 9.15
N LEU A 83 8.59 19.47 8.64
CA LEU A 83 9.85 18.74 8.61
C LEU A 83 10.33 18.38 10.03
N ILE A 84 10.03 19.24 11.03
CA ILE A 84 10.37 18.97 12.42
C ILE A 84 9.67 17.70 12.90
N ARG A 85 8.38 17.54 12.59
CA ARG A 85 7.63 16.31 12.94
C ARG A 85 8.13 15.07 12.22
N ILE A 86 8.66 15.20 11.00
CA ILE A 86 9.29 14.08 10.29
C ILE A 86 10.64 13.72 10.94
N ARG A 87 11.39 14.70 11.42
CA ARG A 87 12.69 14.47 12.10
C ARG A 87 12.53 13.85 13.49
N GLU A 88 11.48 14.25 14.20
CA GLU A 88 11.16 13.80 15.57
C GLU A 88 9.72 13.29 15.63
N PRO A 89 9.42 12.16 14.96
CA PRO A 89 8.06 11.67 14.86
C PRO A 89 7.55 11.14 16.20
N GLN A 90 6.29 11.45 16.48
CA GLN A 90 5.57 10.84 17.59
C GLN A 90 5.00 9.48 17.15
N PRO A 91 4.69 8.58 18.10
CA PRO A 91 3.94 7.38 17.79
C PRO A 91 2.64 7.73 17.02
N ASN A 92 2.37 7.04 15.91
CA ASN A 92 1.24 7.27 15.00
C ASN A 92 1.33 8.52 14.10
N ASP A 93 2.45 9.23 14.06
CA ASP A 93 2.67 10.25 13.04
C ASP A 93 2.84 9.60 11.66
N GLN A 94 1.90 9.85 10.77
CA GLN A 94 1.82 9.22 9.46
C GLN A 94 1.07 10.06 8.44
N ILE A 95 1.31 9.80 7.18
CA ILE A 95 0.46 10.24 6.07
C ILE A 95 -0.44 9.07 5.70
N THR A 96 -1.74 9.30 5.66
CA THR A 96 -2.72 8.32 5.18
C THR A 96 -3.17 8.70 3.78
N LEU A 97 -3.09 7.77 2.86
CA LEU A 97 -3.57 7.89 1.50
C LEU A 97 -4.82 7.02 1.36
N LYS A 98 -5.85 7.55 0.71
CA LYS A 98 -7.00 6.77 0.25
C LYS A 98 -7.04 6.83 -1.27
N PHE A 99 -6.69 5.73 -1.90
CA PHE A 99 -6.74 5.57 -3.35
C PHE A 99 -8.03 4.83 -3.73
N THR A 100 -8.85 5.47 -4.56
CA THR A 100 -10.12 4.94 -5.02
C THR A 100 -10.05 4.67 -6.51
N LEU A 101 -10.47 3.47 -6.92
CA LEU A 101 -10.68 3.08 -8.31
C LEU A 101 -12.17 2.83 -8.53
N LYS A 102 -12.76 3.47 -9.53
CA LYS A 102 -14.15 3.28 -9.93
C LYS A 102 -14.22 2.72 -11.35
N ASN A 103 -15.02 1.70 -11.56
CA ASN A 103 -15.35 1.20 -12.89
C ASN A 103 -16.54 1.99 -13.45
N GLU A 104 -16.30 2.85 -14.43
CA GLU A 104 -17.35 3.65 -15.07
C GLU A 104 -17.96 2.97 -16.30
N SER A 105 -17.50 1.77 -16.63
CA SER A 105 -18.09 0.98 -17.72
C SER A 105 -19.44 0.37 -17.32
N ASP A 106 -20.19 -0.10 -18.32
CA ASP A 106 -21.43 -0.85 -18.18
C ASP A 106 -21.24 -2.34 -17.88
N LYS A 107 -19.96 -2.79 -17.75
CA LYS A 107 -19.60 -4.21 -17.58
C LYS A 107 -18.70 -4.39 -16.35
N GLY A 108 -18.84 -5.55 -15.73
CA GLY A 108 -17.90 -5.99 -14.72
C GLY A 108 -16.54 -6.35 -15.32
N SER A 109 -15.50 -6.18 -14.54
CA SER A 109 -14.12 -6.47 -14.92
C SER A 109 -13.37 -7.20 -13.82
N THR A 110 -12.29 -7.86 -14.17
CA THR A 110 -11.43 -8.59 -13.24
C THR A 110 -10.01 -8.04 -13.33
N LEU A 111 -9.52 -7.52 -12.24
CA LEU A 111 -8.13 -7.07 -12.09
C LEU A 111 -7.29 -8.21 -11.54
N TYR A 112 -6.12 -8.41 -12.11
CA TYR A 112 -5.16 -9.43 -11.69
C TYR A 112 -3.94 -8.79 -11.01
N PHE A 113 -3.48 -9.41 -9.93
CA PHE A 113 -2.30 -8.99 -9.19
C PHE A 113 -1.36 -10.18 -9.01
N PRO A 114 -0.07 -10.05 -9.37
CA PRO A 114 0.88 -11.18 -9.31
C PRO A 114 1.31 -11.56 -7.89
N THR A 115 1.11 -10.66 -6.93
CA THR A 115 1.45 -10.85 -5.52
C THR A 115 0.29 -10.41 -4.63
N SER A 116 0.47 -10.43 -3.32
CA SER A 116 -0.50 -9.86 -2.36
C SER A 116 -0.56 -8.32 -2.41
N GLN A 117 0.41 -7.64 -3.04
CA GLN A 117 0.38 -6.19 -3.24
C GLN A 117 -0.73 -5.78 -4.22
N ARG A 118 -1.52 -4.78 -3.86
CA ARG A 118 -2.62 -4.26 -4.70
C ARG A 118 -2.32 -2.88 -5.26
N CYS A 119 -1.65 -2.05 -4.49
CA CYS A 119 -1.33 -0.67 -4.85
C CYS A 119 0.11 -0.34 -4.50
N GLU A 120 0.58 0.75 -5.09
CA GLU A 120 1.89 1.35 -4.85
C GLU A 120 1.73 2.82 -4.56
N ALA A 121 2.60 3.39 -3.71
CA ALA A 121 2.68 4.81 -3.52
C ALA A 121 4.14 5.28 -3.65
N ILE A 122 4.34 6.32 -4.43
CA ILE A 122 5.66 6.90 -4.71
C ILE A 122 5.62 8.38 -4.39
N ILE A 123 6.61 8.87 -3.65
CA ILE A 123 6.80 10.30 -3.42
C ILE A 123 7.97 10.77 -4.29
N ARG A 124 7.75 11.87 -5.01
CA ARG A 124 8.76 12.56 -5.83
C ARG A 124 8.95 13.99 -5.33
N ASP A 125 10.17 14.47 -5.39
CA ASP A 125 10.46 15.90 -5.14
C ASP A 125 9.99 16.78 -6.31
N SER A 126 10.23 18.09 -6.18
CA SER A 126 9.90 19.09 -7.20
C SER A 126 10.65 18.90 -8.54
N GLU A 127 11.75 18.15 -8.55
CA GLU A 127 12.52 17.82 -9.75
C GLU A 127 12.05 16.49 -10.39
N GLY A 128 11.08 15.81 -9.79
CA GLY A 128 10.54 14.52 -10.23
C GLY A 128 11.37 13.31 -9.81
N LYS A 129 12.42 13.51 -8.99
CA LYS A 129 13.23 12.42 -8.44
C LYS A 129 12.43 11.66 -7.40
N VAL A 130 12.47 10.33 -7.47
CA VAL A 130 11.87 9.46 -6.44
C VAL A 130 12.66 9.58 -5.15
N ILE A 131 11.96 9.93 -4.07
CA ILE A 131 12.52 10.06 -2.72
C ILE A 131 11.99 8.99 -1.76
N TYR A 132 10.87 8.37 -2.10
CA TYR A 132 10.29 7.29 -1.32
C TYR A 132 9.40 6.40 -2.18
N THR A 133 9.50 5.09 -1.98
CA THR A 133 8.63 4.06 -2.57
C THR A 133 8.05 3.24 -1.43
N TRP A 134 6.73 3.20 -1.32
CA TRP A 134 6.06 2.59 -0.18
C TRP A 134 6.33 1.07 -0.07
N SER A 135 6.34 0.36 -1.18
CA SER A 135 6.55 -1.09 -1.18
C SER A 135 7.93 -1.53 -0.71
N GLU A 136 8.94 -0.63 -0.70
CA GLU A 136 10.29 -0.96 -0.24
C GLU A 136 10.35 -1.25 1.27
N ASP A 137 9.37 -0.79 2.04
CA ASP A 137 9.28 -1.00 3.48
C ASP A 137 8.45 -2.26 3.85
N TYR A 138 7.95 -3.03 2.86
CA TYR A 138 7.05 -4.16 3.09
C TYR A 138 7.44 -5.41 2.30
N GLU A 139 7.11 -6.56 2.87
CA GLU A 139 7.18 -7.85 2.18
C GLU A 139 5.79 -8.28 1.74
N PHE A 140 5.66 -8.69 0.48
CA PHE A 140 4.41 -9.16 -0.10
C PHE A 140 4.49 -10.64 -0.43
N ALA A 141 3.47 -11.39 -0.02
CA ALA A 141 3.40 -12.80 -0.36
C ALA A 141 3.34 -13.00 -1.90
N PRO A 142 4.01 -14.03 -2.45
CA PRO A 142 3.99 -14.33 -3.89
C PRO A 142 2.67 -14.95 -4.35
N ASP A 143 1.57 -14.63 -3.67
CA ASP A 143 0.25 -15.16 -3.94
C ASP A 143 -0.49 -14.27 -4.93
N ALA A 144 -0.70 -14.80 -6.12
CA ALA A 144 -1.50 -14.14 -7.14
C ALA A 144 -2.97 -14.01 -6.71
N GLY A 145 -3.57 -12.88 -6.99
CA GLY A 145 -4.97 -12.61 -6.63
C GLY A 145 -5.73 -11.87 -7.70
N TYR A 146 -7.05 -11.88 -7.55
CA TYR A 146 -7.97 -11.21 -8.46
C TYR A 146 -8.92 -10.32 -7.65
N SER A 147 -9.20 -9.12 -8.17
CA SER A 147 -10.27 -8.26 -7.67
C SER A 147 -11.31 -8.11 -8.78
N TYR A 148 -12.55 -8.43 -8.46
CA TYR A 148 -13.67 -8.24 -9.37
C TYR A 148 -14.36 -6.92 -9.06
N LEU A 149 -14.64 -6.15 -10.10
CA LEU A 149 -15.25 -4.82 -9.98
C LEU A 149 -16.43 -4.73 -10.96
N ASN A 150 -17.65 -4.68 -10.42
CA ASN A 150 -18.87 -4.55 -11.21
C ASN A 150 -18.95 -3.19 -11.91
N ALA A 151 -19.88 -3.07 -12.85
CA ALA A 151 -20.24 -1.79 -13.44
C ALA A 151 -20.62 -0.78 -12.36
N GLY A 152 -20.02 0.41 -12.38
CA GLY A 152 -20.27 1.49 -11.43
C GLY A 152 -19.72 1.28 -10.01
N GLU A 153 -19.14 0.11 -9.72
CA GLU A 153 -18.55 -0.21 -8.42
C GLU A 153 -17.18 0.46 -8.24
N HIS A 154 -16.75 0.61 -6.99
CA HIS A 154 -15.45 1.17 -6.65
C HIS A 154 -14.72 0.32 -5.62
N LEU A 155 -13.39 0.30 -5.72
CA LEU A 155 -12.45 -0.25 -4.75
C LEU A 155 -11.75 0.89 -4.03
N ASN A 156 -11.54 0.75 -2.73
CA ASN A 156 -10.77 1.69 -1.93
C ASN A 156 -9.56 0.97 -1.34
N TYR A 157 -8.40 1.59 -1.51
CA TYR A 157 -7.15 1.13 -0.92
C TYR A 157 -6.64 2.19 0.03
N GLN A 158 -6.27 1.79 1.22
CA GLN A 158 -5.64 2.68 2.20
C GLN A 158 -4.16 2.34 2.30
N ILE A 159 -3.32 3.36 2.14
CA ILE A 159 -1.87 3.26 2.30
C ILE A 159 -1.48 4.19 3.45
N THR A 160 -0.62 3.70 4.31
CA THR A 160 -0.10 4.47 5.43
C THR A 160 1.42 4.61 5.28
N ILE A 161 1.91 5.85 5.36
CA ILE A 161 3.33 6.17 5.29
C ILE A 161 3.74 6.78 6.63
N PRO A 162 4.44 6.04 7.51
CA PRO A 162 4.93 6.58 8.76
C PRO A 162 5.95 7.70 8.52
N TYR A 163 5.94 8.77 9.32
CA TYR A 163 6.94 9.84 9.20
C TYR A 163 8.37 9.32 9.39
N GLN A 164 8.53 8.28 10.18
CA GLN A 164 9.81 7.60 10.37
C GLN A 164 10.42 7.13 9.04
N ALA A 165 9.62 6.65 8.10
CA ALA A 165 10.07 6.18 6.78
C ALA A 165 10.57 7.33 5.87
N LEU A 166 10.12 8.56 6.14
CA LEU A 166 10.49 9.76 5.38
C LEU A 166 11.69 10.50 5.99
N ARG A 167 12.13 10.09 7.17
CA ARG A 167 13.20 10.76 7.90
C ARG A 167 14.50 10.78 7.11
N GLY A 168 15.06 11.99 6.89
CA GLY A 168 16.29 12.21 6.13
C GLY A 168 16.17 12.03 4.61
N LYS A 169 14.99 11.69 4.11
CA LYS A 169 14.74 11.49 2.67
C LYS A 169 14.03 12.68 2.02
N ILE A 170 13.04 13.26 2.73
CA ILE A 170 12.15 14.27 2.15
C ILE A 170 12.67 15.70 2.35
N PRO A 171 12.77 16.52 1.28
CA PRO A 171 13.17 17.92 1.36
C PRO A 171 12.00 18.82 1.80
N VAL A 172 12.33 20.04 2.25
CA VAL A 172 11.35 21.13 2.41
C VAL A 172 10.87 21.57 1.04
N GLY A 173 9.60 21.89 0.94
CA GLY A 173 8.98 22.38 -0.30
C GLY A 173 7.84 21.48 -0.77
N GLU A 174 7.56 21.56 -2.06
CA GLU A 174 6.50 20.76 -2.67
C GLU A 174 7.07 19.42 -3.17
N SER A 175 6.35 18.38 -2.89
CA SER A 175 6.55 17.03 -3.38
C SER A 175 5.25 16.52 -3.99
N THR A 176 5.31 15.50 -4.82
CA THR A 176 4.13 14.87 -5.40
C THR A 176 4.03 13.43 -4.92
N ILE A 177 2.86 13.04 -4.40
CA ILE A 177 2.54 11.65 -4.13
C ILE A 177 1.72 11.11 -5.29
N THR A 178 2.18 10.00 -5.86
CA THR A 178 1.47 9.21 -6.86
C THR A 178 1.04 7.90 -6.22
N ALA A 179 -0.25 7.56 -6.28
CA ALA A 179 -0.74 6.23 -5.97
C ALA A 179 -1.23 5.55 -7.25
N SER A 180 -0.93 4.25 -7.40
CA SER A 180 -1.31 3.48 -8.58
C SER A 180 -1.63 2.03 -8.21
N LEU A 181 -2.35 1.33 -9.10
CA LEU A 181 -2.49 -0.12 -8.98
C LEU A 181 -1.23 -0.83 -9.47
N VAL A 182 -0.81 -1.84 -8.71
CA VAL A 182 0.22 -2.79 -9.18
C VAL A 182 -0.32 -3.55 -10.40
N ASN A 183 0.53 -3.76 -11.40
CA ASN A 183 0.21 -4.35 -12.71
C ASN A 183 -0.62 -3.45 -13.65
N TYR A 184 -1.13 -2.31 -13.17
CA TYR A 184 -1.90 -1.32 -13.96
C TYR A 184 -1.42 0.11 -13.65
N PRO A 185 -0.16 0.48 -13.95
CA PRO A 185 0.42 1.76 -13.57
C PRO A 185 -0.25 2.97 -14.25
N GLN A 186 -1.06 2.74 -15.29
CA GLN A 186 -1.88 3.75 -15.93
C GLN A 186 -3.06 4.19 -15.03
N LEU A 187 -3.56 3.27 -14.17
CA LEU A 187 -4.60 3.54 -13.19
C LEU A 187 -3.95 4.17 -11.95
N ARG A 188 -3.67 5.46 -12.04
CA ARG A 188 -2.99 6.24 -11.02
C ARG A 188 -3.69 7.58 -10.75
N ALA A 189 -3.43 8.12 -9.58
CA ALA A 189 -3.80 9.48 -9.21
C ALA A 189 -2.66 10.14 -8.45
N GLU A 190 -2.58 11.45 -8.54
CA GLU A 190 -1.48 12.25 -7.98
C GLU A 190 -2.04 13.38 -7.12
N MET A 191 -1.34 13.70 -6.04
CA MET A 191 -1.67 14.80 -5.14
C MET A 191 -0.39 15.50 -4.66
N PRO A 192 -0.43 16.82 -4.48
CA PRO A 192 0.68 17.54 -3.86
C PRO A 192 0.79 17.20 -2.37
N LEU A 193 2.03 17.11 -1.89
CA LEU A 193 2.41 17.02 -0.48
C LEU A 193 3.34 18.20 -0.17
N ARG A 194 2.97 19.03 0.79
CA ARG A 194 3.77 20.18 1.19
C ARG A 194 4.54 19.90 2.46
N ILE A 195 5.87 20.05 2.41
CA ILE A 195 6.74 19.93 3.57
C ILE A 195 7.15 21.34 4.02
N GLN A 196 6.66 21.71 5.19
CA GLN A 196 6.99 22.98 5.83
C GLN A 196 8.26 22.85 6.67
N PRO A 197 9.03 23.92 6.84
CA PRO A 197 10.24 23.95 7.68
C PRO A 197 10.01 23.50 9.12
#